data_e4ecf898ed33ff4431f7c45bdb9058ad
#
_entry.id   e4ecf898ed33ff4431f7c45bdb9058ad
#
_cell.length_a   1.000
_cell.length_b   1.000
_cell.length_c   1.000
_cell.angle_alpha   90.00
_cell.angle_beta   90.00
_cell.angle_gamma   90.00
#
_symmetry.space_group_name_H-M   'P 1'
#
loop_
_entity.id
_entity.type
_entity.pdbx_description
1 polymer ?
#
loop_
_entity_poly.entity_id
_entity_poly.type
_entity_poly.pdbx_seq_one_letter_code
_entity_poly.pdbx_strand_id
1 'polypeptide(L)'
;GNGRNVHENVDRSHEVTSTDTPPGYSPGGFLFFRIMHLMKTVFSPRHLGHSNQVELVAGAIVPAFEKPSRAQFIHDRVLAVGLGEIIGPDEWPLDTAKKVHRPDYIDFLPTVWDRWTAEGRTGTALPFTWPTRGLRGDKRPDFIDGMLGYYSFDAGIGFVSGTWDAIKSSHDVALTAGRLVNDGQKAAYALCRPPGHHAGAGFMGGYCYINNIAVA
;
A
#
# COMPACT_ATOMS: atom_id res chain seq x y z
N GLY A 1 45.50 -29.61 14.27
CA GLY A 1 44.90 -30.94 14.34
C GLY A 1 43.50 -30.94 13.84
N ASN A 2 43.26 -31.79 12.89
CA ASN A 2 42.03 -32.43 12.46
C ASN A 2 40.79 -31.57 12.15
N GLY A 3 40.58 -31.44 10.84
CA GLY A 3 39.30 -31.17 10.23
C GLY A 3 38.35 -32.37 10.31
N ARG A 4 37.07 -32.06 10.18
CA ARG A 4 36.07 -32.94 9.55
C ARG A 4 35.03 -32.09 8.85
N ASN A 5 35.09 -32.15 7.53
CA ASN A 5 33.97 -31.86 6.65
C ASN A 5 32.88 -32.92 6.87
N VAL A 6 31.65 -32.48 7.05
CA VAL A 6 30.48 -33.32 6.81
C VAL A 6 29.52 -32.52 5.93
N HIS A 7 29.59 -32.74 4.62
CA HIS A 7 28.51 -32.47 3.69
C HIS A 7 27.54 -33.63 3.79
N GLU A 8 26.33 -33.42 4.29
CA GLU A 8 25.22 -34.30 4.04
C GLU A 8 24.23 -33.62 3.10
N ASN A 9 24.24 -34.13 1.86
CA ASN A 9 23.19 -33.97 0.89
C ASN A 9 21.94 -34.68 1.42
N VAL A 10 20.86 -33.94 1.64
CA VAL A 10 19.53 -34.51 1.78
C VAL A 10 18.72 -34.13 0.55
N ASP A 11 18.84 -34.98 -0.47
CA ASP A 11 17.89 -35.11 -1.57
C ASP A 11 16.60 -35.71 -0.99
N ARG A 12 15.51 -34.94 -0.99
CA ARG A 12 14.14 -35.42 -0.76
C ARG A 12 13.23 -34.88 -1.85
N SER A 13 13.30 -35.54 -3.00
CA SER A 13 12.21 -35.58 -3.96
C SER A 13 11.04 -36.35 -3.32
N HIS A 14 10.09 -35.65 -2.75
CA HIS A 14 8.79 -36.22 -2.44
C HIS A 14 7.85 -35.95 -3.61
N GLU A 15 7.71 -36.94 -4.47
CA GLU A 15 6.54 -37.14 -5.34
C GLU A 15 5.30 -37.27 -4.43
N VAL A 16 4.44 -36.25 -4.44
CA VAL A 16 3.10 -36.37 -3.87
C VAL A 16 2.16 -36.88 -4.93
N THR A 17 2.14 -38.22 -5.06
CA THR A 17 1.01 -38.94 -5.66
C THR A 17 0.02 -39.27 -4.55
N SER A 18 -0.99 -38.44 -4.34
CA SER A 18 -2.15 -38.77 -3.52
C SER A 18 -3.41 -38.44 -4.28
N THR A 19 -4.00 -39.44 -4.88
CA THR A 19 -5.39 -39.51 -5.32
C THR A 19 -6.23 -40.07 -4.17
N ASP A 20 -6.33 -39.29 -3.08
CA ASP A 20 -7.28 -39.61 -2.01
C ASP A 20 -8.40 -38.58 -2.02
N THR A 21 -9.46 -38.90 -2.76
CA THR A 21 -10.75 -38.21 -2.63
C THR A 21 -11.42 -38.78 -1.38
N PRO A 22 -11.70 -37.98 -0.33
CA PRO A 22 -12.40 -38.49 0.84
C PRO A 22 -13.82 -38.98 0.46
N PRO A 23 -14.29 -40.11 0.99
CA PRO A 23 -15.61 -40.61 0.70
C PRO A 23 -16.69 -39.71 1.31
N GLY A 24 -17.60 -39.23 0.46
CA GLY A 24 -18.77 -38.47 0.92
C GLY A 24 -19.03 -37.13 0.21
N TYR A 25 -18.43 -36.89 -0.95
CA TYR A 25 -18.70 -35.64 -1.69
C TYR A 25 -20.05 -35.73 -2.42
N SER A 26 -21.09 -35.07 -1.82
CA SER A 26 -22.39 -34.84 -2.45
C SER A 26 -22.31 -33.74 -3.50
N PRO A 27 -23.00 -33.84 -4.67
CA PRO A 27 -22.99 -32.81 -5.71
C PRO A 27 -23.47 -31.44 -5.26
N GLY A 28 -24.12 -31.32 -4.10
CA GLY A 28 -24.51 -30.05 -3.47
C GLY A 28 -23.34 -29.19 -2.96
N GLY A 29 -22.16 -29.77 -2.73
CA GLY A 29 -20.99 -29.01 -2.27
C GLY A 29 -20.40 -28.09 -3.32
N PHE A 30 -20.55 -28.40 -4.60
CA PHE A 30 -20.04 -27.58 -5.70
C PHE A 30 -20.78 -26.23 -5.84
N LEU A 31 -22.07 -26.19 -5.49
CA LEU A 31 -22.87 -24.94 -5.56
C LEU A 31 -22.54 -24.02 -4.39
N PHE A 32 -22.22 -24.59 -3.22
CA PHE A 32 -21.86 -23.82 -2.02
C PHE A 32 -20.46 -23.18 -2.17
N PHE A 33 -19.50 -23.88 -2.77
CA PHE A 33 -18.17 -23.32 -3.08
C PHE A 33 -18.25 -22.18 -4.10
N ARG A 34 -19.14 -22.26 -5.09
CA ARG A 34 -19.31 -21.24 -6.13
C ARG A 34 -19.94 -19.95 -5.59
N ILE A 35 -20.74 -20.02 -4.53
CA ILE A 35 -21.35 -18.83 -3.88
C ILE A 35 -20.35 -18.10 -2.96
N MET A 36 -19.35 -18.79 -2.42
CA MET A 36 -18.30 -18.17 -1.58
C MET A 36 -17.21 -17.44 -2.38
N HIS A 37 -17.15 -17.60 -3.71
CA HIS A 37 -16.09 -17.07 -4.57
C HIS A 37 -16.47 -15.75 -5.29
N LEU A 38 -17.44 -15.01 -4.80
CA LEU A 38 -17.91 -13.79 -5.45
C LEU A 38 -17.55 -12.51 -4.71
N MET A 39 -16.39 -12.49 -4.05
CA MET A 39 -15.88 -11.26 -3.45
C MET A 39 -15.21 -10.42 -4.53
N LYS A 40 -15.76 -9.24 -4.85
CA LYS A 40 -15.11 -8.31 -5.77
C LYS A 40 -13.82 -7.76 -5.18
N THR A 41 -12.80 -7.69 -6.01
CA THR A 41 -11.54 -7.02 -5.68
C THR A 41 -11.47 -5.69 -6.43
N VAL A 42 -11.29 -4.61 -5.71
CA VAL A 42 -11.04 -3.29 -6.31
C VAL A 42 -9.54 -3.06 -6.40
N PHE A 43 -9.05 -2.77 -7.60
CA PHE A 43 -7.63 -2.59 -7.89
C PHE A 43 -7.39 -1.53 -8.93
N SER A 44 -6.29 -0.80 -8.81
CA SER A 44 -5.89 0.19 -9.80
C SER A 44 -4.42 0.02 -10.23
N PRO A 45 -4.12 0.01 -11.53
CA PRO A 45 -2.74 -0.03 -12.02
C PRO A 45 -1.97 1.27 -11.76
N ARG A 46 -2.63 2.37 -11.37
CA ARG A 46 -1.96 3.65 -11.05
C ARG A 46 -0.95 3.51 -9.90
N HIS A 47 -1.06 2.46 -9.06
CA HIS A 47 -0.07 2.14 -8.02
C HIS A 47 1.36 2.00 -8.57
N LEU A 48 1.52 1.66 -9.86
CA LEU A 48 2.83 1.51 -10.51
C LEU A 48 3.59 2.84 -10.59
N GLY A 49 2.90 3.98 -10.58
CA GLY A 49 3.52 5.30 -10.52
C GLY A 49 4.32 5.55 -9.24
N HIS A 50 3.99 4.84 -8.16
CA HIS A 50 4.74 4.86 -6.91
C HIS A 50 5.80 3.74 -6.92
N SER A 51 6.91 3.98 -7.64
CA SER A 51 7.96 3.00 -7.87
C SER A 51 9.36 3.64 -7.87
N ASN A 52 10.40 2.82 -7.70
CA ASN A 52 11.79 3.24 -7.68
C ASN A 52 12.16 4.26 -6.59
N GLN A 53 11.39 4.30 -5.51
CA GLN A 53 11.76 5.11 -4.34
C GLN A 53 12.96 4.49 -3.64
N VAL A 54 13.63 5.36 -2.89
CA VAL A 54 14.63 4.96 -1.91
C VAL A 54 14.13 5.29 -0.51
N GLU A 55 14.73 4.67 0.49
CA GLU A 55 14.46 4.93 1.90
C GLU A 55 15.76 4.95 2.70
N LEU A 56 15.72 5.56 3.87
CA LEU A 56 16.86 5.60 4.79
C LEU A 56 16.75 4.47 5.81
N VAL A 57 17.67 3.52 5.76
CA VAL A 57 17.73 2.40 6.68
C VAL A 57 19.13 2.31 7.29
N ALA A 58 19.21 2.36 8.61
CA ALA A 58 20.46 2.23 9.36
C ALA A 58 21.60 3.16 8.86
N GLY A 59 21.25 4.39 8.43
CA GLY A 59 22.21 5.37 7.92
C GLY A 59 22.58 5.21 6.44
N ALA A 60 22.01 4.23 5.73
CA ALA A 60 22.21 4.03 4.30
C ALA A 60 20.94 4.34 3.50
N ILE A 61 21.12 4.93 2.31
CA ILE A 61 20.06 5.08 1.31
C ILE A 61 19.97 3.76 0.53
N VAL A 62 18.84 3.10 0.61
CA VAL A 62 18.58 1.81 -0.05
C VAL A 62 17.31 1.87 -0.90
N PRO A 63 17.12 0.98 -1.88
CA PRO A 63 15.84 0.85 -2.57
C PRO A 63 14.73 0.50 -1.58
N ALA A 64 13.58 1.15 -1.69
CA ALA A 64 12.45 0.91 -0.80
C ALA A 64 12.03 -0.57 -0.80
N PHE A 65 11.73 -1.12 0.38
CA PHE A 65 11.22 -2.49 0.52
C PHE A 65 9.77 -2.62 0.06
N GLU A 66 9.00 -1.54 0.17
CA GLU A 66 7.63 -1.47 -0.36
C GLU A 66 7.69 -1.27 -1.88
N LYS A 67 7.39 -2.33 -2.63
CA LYS A 67 7.54 -2.38 -4.10
C LYS A 67 6.21 -2.66 -4.79
N PRO A 68 6.03 -2.21 -6.05
CA PRO A 68 4.85 -2.53 -6.86
C PRO A 68 4.55 -4.03 -6.97
N SER A 69 5.59 -4.88 -6.96
CA SER A 69 5.45 -6.33 -7.03
C SER A 69 4.60 -6.92 -5.91
N ARG A 70 4.52 -6.28 -4.72
CA ARG A 70 3.62 -6.75 -3.64
C ARG A 70 2.17 -6.77 -4.08
N ALA A 71 1.69 -5.68 -4.67
CA ALA A 71 0.31 -5.62 -5.18
C ALA A 71 0.12 -6.57 -6.36
N GLN A 72 1.12 -6.71 -7.23
CA GLN A 72 1.06 -7.61 -8.37
C GLN A 72 0.94 -9.08 -7.94
N PHE A 73 1.74 -9.54 -6.97
CA PHE A 73 1.63 -10.90 -6.43
C PHE A 73 0.24 -11.21 -5.86
N ILE A 74 -0.35 -10.23 -5.16
CA ILE A 74 -1.70 -10.38 -4.61
C ILE A 74 -2.73 -10.41 -5.74
N HIS A 75 -2.65 -9.50 -6.69
CA HIS A 75 -3.53 -9.43 -7.87
C HIS A 75 -3.52 -10.77 -8.64
N ASP A 76 -2.34 -11.28 -8.95
CA ASP A 76 -2.17 -12.53 -9.69
C ASP A 76 -2.72 -13.72 -8.89
N ARG A 77 -2.56 -13.70 -7.57
CA ARG A 77 -3.14 -14.73 -6.71
C ARG A 77 -4.66 -14.68 -6.67
N VAL A 78 -5.25 -13.49 -6.62
CA VAL A 78 -6.72 -13.29 -6.70
C VAL A 78 -7.26 -13.90 -7.99
N LEU A 79 -6.60 -13.65 -9.12
CA LEU A 79 -6.96 -14.25 -10.41
C LEU A 79 -6.82 -15.75 -10.41
N ALA A 80 -5.68 -16.27 -9.94
CA ALA A 80 -5.37 -17.70 -9.97
C ALA A 80 -6.33 -18.56 -9.13
N VAL A 81 -6.83 -18.02 -8.01
CA VAL A 81 -7.81 -18.72 -7.16
C VAL A 81 -9.27 -18.45 -7.54
N GLY A 82 -9.53 -17.59 -8.51
CA GLY A 82 -10.88 -17.21 -8.91
C GLY A 82 -11.68 -16.59 -7.75
N LEU A 83 -11.07 -15.67 -6.96
CA LEU A 83 -11.70 -15.10 -5.78
C LEU A 83 -12.97 -14.30 -6.11
N GLY A 84 -13.04 -13.74 -7.30
CA GLY A 84 -14.15 -12.98 -7.85
C GLY A 84 -13.68 -12.02 -8.93
N GLU A 85 -14.57 -11.12 -9.33
CA GLU A 85 -14.27 -10.10 -10.32
C GLU A 85 -13.29 -9.07 -9.78
N ILE A 86 -12.30 -8.67 -10.61
CA ILE A 86 -11.43 -7.53 -10.33
C ILE A 86 -11.97 -6.33 -11.11
N ILE A 87 -12.25 -5.25 -10.40
CA ILE A 87 -12.78 -4.00 -10.97
C ILE A 87 -11.88 -2.82 -10.67
N GLY A 88 -11.95 -1.78 -11.50
CA GLY A 88 -11.33 -0.49 -11.22
C GLY A 88 -12.09 0.29 -10.13
N PRO A 89 -11.43 1.26 -9.47
CA PRO A 89 -12.12 2.16 -8.55
C PRO A 89 -12.94 3.21 -9.28
N ASP A 90 -14.01 3.69 -8.62
CA ASP A 90 -14.63 4.96 -8.95
C ASP A 90 -13.73 6.12 -8.55
N GLU A 91 -13.96 7.31 -9.12
CA GLU A 91 -13.27 8.53 -8.68
C GLU A 91 -14.06 9.17 -7.53
N TRP A 92 -13.35 9.43 -6.42
CA TRP A 92 -13.92 10.03 -5.23
C TRP A 92 -13.29 11.40 -4.92
N PRO A 93 -14.06 12.39 -4.44
CA PRO A 93 -13.51 13.63 -3.97
C PRO A 93 -12.69 13.42 -2.69
N LEU A 94 -11.72 14.31 -2.45
CA LEU A 94 -10.87 14.26 -1.24
C LEU A 94 -11.59 14.73 0.04
N ASP A 95 -12.84 15.17 -0.06
CA ASP A 95 -13.61 15.63 1.10
C ASP A 95 -13.80 14.54 2.15
N THR A 96 -13.90 13.26 1.72
CA THR A 96 -13.91 12.11 2.62
C THR A 96 -12.60 11.97 3.40
N ALA A 97 -11.47 12.10 2.72
CA ALA A 97 -10.16 12.10 3.36
C ALA A 97 -10.01 13.26 4.36
N LYS A 98 -10.53 14.45 4.05
CA LYS A 98 -10.51 15.61 4.93
C LYS A 98 -11.38 15.50 6.19
N LYS A 99 -12.27 14.50 6.28
CA LYS A 99 -13.00 14.18 7.51
C LYS A 99 -12.15 13.39 8.51
N VAL A 100 -11.15 12.65 8.03
CA VAL A 100 -10.24 11.82 8.84
C VAL A 100 -8.92 12.54 9.07
N HIS A 101 -8.43 13.23 8.04
CA HIS A 101 -7.17 13.94 8.05
C HIS A 101 -7.37 15.45 8.10
N ARG A 102 -6.37 16.16 8.62
CA ARG A 102 -6.34 17.61 8.57
C ARG A 102 -6.38 18.10 7.12
N PRO A 103 -7.24 19.06 6.78
CA PRO A 103 -7.35 19.58 5.41
C PRO A 103 -6.02 20.08 4.83
N ASP A 104 -5.21 20.80 5.64
CA ASP A 104 -3.91 21.33 5.23
C ASP A 104 -2.89 20.22 4.89
N TYR A 105 -3.00 19.06 5.53
CA TYR A 105 -2.19 17.88 5.23
C TYR A 105 -2.62 17.24 3.89
N ILE A 106 -3.93 17.03 3.68
CA ILE A 106 -4.44 16.48 2.43
C ILE A 106 -4.12 17.38 1.24
N ASP A 107 -4.25 18.71 1.42
CA ASP A 107 -3.93 19.69 0.38
C ASP A 107 -2.42 19.79 0.10
N PHE A 108 -1.57 19.38 1.02
CA PHE A 108 -0.12 19.31 0.85
C PHE A 108 0.30 18.15 -0.09
N LEU A 109 -0.28 16.97 0.05
CA LEU A 109 0.17 15.74 -0.64
C LEU A 109 0.32 15.89 -2.17
N PRO A 110 -0.63 16.48 -2.91
CA PRO A 110 -0.49 16.67 -4.36
C PRO A 110 0.61 17.64 -4.77
N THR A 111 1.06 18.50 -3.86
CA THR A 111 2.04 19.57 -4.17
C THR A 111 3.49 19.13 -3.97
N VAL A 112 3.74 17.98 -3.35
CA VAL A 112 5.07 17.57 -2.89
C VAL A 112 6.07 17.46 -4.06
N TRP A 113 5.71 16.73 -5.09
CA TRP A 113 6.63 16.49 -6.20
C TRP A 113 6.95 17.76 -6.99
N ASP A 114 5.96 18.58 -7.26
CA ASP A 114 6.15 19.85 -7.98
C ASP A 114 7.01 20.82 -7.19
N ARG A 115 6.80 20.93 -5.88
CA ARG A 115 7.64 21.77 -5.00
C ARG A 115 9.07 21.23 -4.92
N TRP A 116 9.24 19.90 -4.86
CA TRP A 116 10.55 19.26 -4.83
C TRP A 116 11.37 19.57 -6.10
N THR A 117 10.73 19.42 -7.25
CA THR A 117 11.38 19.67 -8.54
C THR A 117 11.57 21.14 -8.85
N ALA A 118 10.71 22.02 -8.35
CA ALA A 118 10.88 23.47 -8.48
C ALA A 118 12.16 24.00 -7.81
N GLU A 119 12.67 23.29 -6.79
CA GLU A 119 13.98 23.58 -6.16
C GLU A 119 15.17 22.98 -6.96
N GLY A 120 14.95 22.52 -8.20
CA GLY A 120 15.97 21.88 -9.05
C GLY A 120 16.40 20.49 -8.59
N ARG A 121 15.66 19.85 -7.71
CA ARG A 121 15.99 18.54 -7.14
C ARG A 121 15.51 17.41 -8.04
N THR A 122 16.29 16.32 -8.04
CA THR A 122 15.99 15.07 -8.74
C THR A 122 16.00 13.90 -7.76
N GLY A 123 15.42 12.78 -8.16
CA GLY A 123 15.33 11.60 -7.29
C GLY A 123 14.17 11.69 -6.28
N THR A 124 14.17 10.75 -5.35
CA THR A 124 13.07 10.63 -4.37
C THR A 124 13.08 11.78 -3.37
N ALA A 125 11.93 12.45 -3.21
CA ALA A 125 11.75 13.44 -2.15
C ALA A 125 11.57 12.70 -0.81
N LEU A 126 12.59 12.77 0.04
CA LEU A 126 12.62 12.16 1.37
C LEU A 126 12.65 13.25 2.45
N PRO A 127 11.93 13.07 3.58
CA PRO A 127 12.15 13.90 4.76
C PRO A 127 13.54 13.61 5.37
N PHE A 128 14.22 14.65 5.81
CA PHE A 128 15.51 14.54 6.48
C PHE A 128 15.66 15.50 7.68
N THR A 129 14.64 16.30 7.97
CA THR A 129 14.58 17.20 9.12
C THR A 129 13.18 17.20 9.71
N TRP A 130 13.08 17.06 11.02
CA TRP A 130 11.79 17.00 11.72
C TRP A 130 11.74 18.02 12.84
N PRO A 131 10.55 18.54 13.20
CA PRO A 131 10.35 19.30 14.41
C PRO A 131 10.79 18.49 15.64
N THR A 132 11.52 19.11 16.55
CA THR A 132 11.90 18.49 17.82
C THR A 132 11.22 19.22 19.00
N ARG A 133 11.32 18.62 20.21
CA ARG A 133 10.77 19.23 21.42
C ARG A 133 11.35 20.63 21.63
N GLY A 134 10.50 21.59 21.95
CA GLY A 134 10.87 22.99 22.15
C GLY A 134 10.83 23.85 20.90
N LEU A 135 10.68 23.26 19.71
CA LEU A 135 10.30 24.01 18.51
C LEU A 135 8.78 24.18 18.43
N ARG A 136 8.37 25.21 17.69
CA ARG A 136 6.94 25.47 17.46
C ARG A 136 6.34 24.41 16.54
N GLY A 137 5.57 23.47 17.10
CA GLY A 137 4.82 22.46 16.34
C GLY A 137 3.53 22.98 15.70
N ASP A 138 3.10 24.20 16.05
CA ASP A 138 1.90 24.86 15.54
C ASP A 138 2.15 25.66 14.25
N LYS A 139 3.41 25.93 13.91
CA LYS A 139 3.79 26.67 12.70
C LYS A 139 4.32 25.71 11.63
N ARG A 140 3.57 25.59 10.55
CA ARG A 140 4.01 24.85 9.36
C ARG A 140 5.17 25.58 8.68
N PRO A 141 6.25 24.89 8.30
CA PRO A 141 7.32 25.45 7.47
C PRO A 141 6.83 25.83 6.07
N ASP A 142 7.53 26.75 5.43
CA ASP A 142 7.21 27.19 4.06
C ASP A 142 7.99 26.41 2.99
N PHE A 143 9.22 25.95 3.32
CA PHE A 143 10.07 25.20 2.41
C PHE A 143 9.74 23.72 2.41
N ILE A 144 9.90 23.07 1.25
CA ILE A 144 9.53 21.65 1.05
C ILE A 144 10.22 20.71 2.03
N ASP A 145 11.49 20.95 2.39
CA ASP A 145 12.23 20.12 3.34
C ASP A 145 11.58 20.09 4.73
N GLY A 146 11.26 21.29 5.23
CA GLY A 146 10.58 21.42 6.51
C GLY A 146 9.15 20.89 6.46
N MET A 147 8.44 21.06 5.32
CA MET A 147 7.09 20.53 5.17
C MET A 147 7.06 19.00 5.14
N LEU A 148 8.02 18.36 4.47
CA LEU A 148 8.14 16.89 4.46
C LEU A 148 8.29 16.35 5.88
N GLY A 149 9.19 16.91 6.68
CA GLY A 149 9.37 16.47 8.06
C GLY A 149 8.23 16.89 9.00
N TYR A 150 7.56 18.04 8.74
CA TYR A 150 6.40 18.48 9.52
C TYR A 150 5.22 17.51 9.38
N TYR A 151 5.04 16.94 8.19
CA TYR A 151 3.97 16.01 7.89
C TYR A 151 4.41 14.53 7.87
N SER A 152 5.57 14.19 8.43
CA SER A 152 6.01 12.80 8.51
C SER A 152 6.59 12.47 9.88
N PHE A 153 6.57 11.19 10.26
CA PHE A 153 7.22 10.72 11.48
C PHE A 153 8.49 9.90 11.21
N ASP A 154 8.72 9.49 9.96
CA ASP A 154 9.91 8.72 9.54
C ASP A 154 10.35 9.05 8.11
N ALA A 155 11.45 8.43 7.67
CA ALA A 155 11.97 8.49 6.31
C ALA A 155 11.55 7.28 5.45
N GLY A 156 10.59 6.51 5.87
CA GLY A 156 10.02 5.38 5.12
C GLY A 156 8.95 5.81 4.12
N ILE A 157 8.84 7.11 3.86
CA ILE A 157 7.94 7.68 2.85
C ILE A 157 8.76 8.44 1.82
N GLY A 158 8.59 8.11 0.57
CA GLY A 158 9.28 8.80 -0.52
C GLY A 158 8.30 9.25 -1.59
N PHE A 159 8.50 10.44 -2.14
CA PHE A 159 7.73 10.89 -3.29
C PHE A 159 8.57 10.84 -4.56
N VAL A 160 7.98 10.32 -5.62
CA VAL A 160 8.41 10.40 -7.01
C VAL A 160 7.25 10.95 -7.84
N SER A 161 7.45 11.21 -9.12
CA SER A 161 6.47 11.89 -9.98
C SER A 161 5.06 11.26 -9.96
N GLY A 162 4.95 9.94 -9.84
CA GLY A 162 3.67 9.24 -9.83
C GLY A 162 3.11 8.89 -8.43
N THR A 163 3.76 9.35 -7.37
CA THR A 163 3.34 9.00 -5.99
C THR A 163 1.96 9.54 -5.66
N TRP A 164 1.65 10.79 -6.04
CA TRP A 164 0.33 11.35 -5.78
C TRP A 164 -0.79 10.58 -6.47
N ASP A 165 -0.62 10.21 -7.73
CA ASP A 165 -1.61 9.43 -8.48
C ASP A 165 -1.86 8.07 -7.83
N ALA A 166 -0.82 7.44 -7.31
CA ALA A 166 -0.93 6.18 -6.58
C ALA A 166 -1.66 6.36 -5.24
N ILE A 167 -1.36 7.42 -4.48
CA ILE A 167 -2.05 7.76 -3.22
C ILE A 167 -3.54 7.98 -3.47
N LYS A 168 -3.88 8.85 -4.43
CA LYS A 168 -5.26 9.16 -4.78
C LYS A 168 -6.01 7.91 -5.23
N SER A 169 -5.37 7.11 -6.06
CA SER A 169 -5.95 5.86 -6.54
C SER A 169 -6.16 4.84 -5.42
N SER A 170 -5.25 4.74 -4.45
CA SER A 170 -5.40 3.86 -3.28
C SER A 170 -6.58 4.28 -2.39
N HIS A 171 -6.76 5.59 -2.19
CA HIS A 171 -7.94 6.16 -1.53
C HIS A 171 -9.23 5.77 -2.27
N ASP A 172 -9.26 5.91 -3.59
CA ASP A 172 -10.43 5.58 -4.41
C ASP A 172 -10.77 4.09 -4.38
N VAL A 173 -9.75 3.23 -4.36
CA VAL A 173 -9.89 1.77 -4.20
C VAL A 173 -10.58 1.43 -2.89
N ALA A 174 -10.17 2.05 -1.78
CA ALA A 174 -10.77 1.80 -0.46
C ALA A 174 -12.24 2.24 -0.41
N LEU A 175 -12.53 3.47 -0.84
CA LEU A 175 -13.90 3.99 -0.85
C LEU A 175 -14.83 3.20 -1.77
N THR A 176 -14.34 2.78 -2.94
CA THR A 176 -15.13 1.94 -3.85
C THR A 176 -15.44 0.58 -3.22
N ALA A 177 -14.48 -0.03 -2.53
CA ALA A 177 -14.73 -1.28 -1.81
C ALA A 177 -15.73 -1.09 -0.65
N GLY A 178 -15.60 0.00 0.11
CA GLY A 178 -16.56 0.39 1.16
C GLY A 178 -17.97 0.58 0.58
N ARG A 179 -18.11 1.28 -0.55
CA ARG A 179 -19.40 1.46 -1.25
C ARG A 179 -20.00 0.11 -1.65
N LEU A 180 -19.21 -0.82 -2.21
CA LEU A 180 -19.71 -2.15 -2.58
C LEU A 180 -20.34 -2.88 -1.39
N VAL A 181 -19.73 -2.80 -0.20
CA VAL A 181 -20.26 -3.41 1.01
C VAL A 181 -21.53 -2.67 1.46
N ASN A 182 -21.55 -1.35 1.41
CA ASN A 182 -22.72 -0.55 1.75
C ASN A 182 -23.89 -0.81 0.78
N ASP A 183 -23.61 -1.11 -0.48
CA ASP A 183 -24.60 -1.48 -1.51
C ASP A 183 -25.07 -2.95 -1.41
N GLY A 184 -24.67 -3.67 -0.35
CA GLY A 184 -25.16 -5.01 -0.03
C GLY A 184 -24.23 -6.16 -0.40
N GLN A 185 -23.01 -5.92 -0.89
CA GLN A 185 -22.01 -6.98 -1.00
C GLN A 185 -21.61 -7.46 0.40
N LYS A 186 -21.53 -8.78 0.59
CA LYS A 186 -21.12 -9.36 1.88
C LYS A 186 -19.69 -9.03 2.26
N ALA A 187 -18.82 -8.86 1.26
CA ALA A 187 -17.42 -8.47 1.39
C ALA A 187 -16.92 -7.88 0.10
N ALA A 188 -15.90 -7.03 0.19
CA ALA A 188 -15.11 -6.54 -0.93
C ALA A 188 -13.63 -6.51 -0.52
N TYR A 189 -12.74 -6.72 -1.47
CA TYR A 189 -11.30 -6.63 -1.21
C TYR A 189 -10.73 -5.37 -1.85
N ALA A 190 -10.24 -4.45 -1.01
CA ALA A 190 -9.55 -3.25 -1.45
C ALA A 190 -8.04 -3.54 -1.53
N LEU A 191 -7.51 -3.75 -2.74
CA LEU A 191 -6.08 -3.95 -2.95
C LEU A 191 -5.37 -2.59 -3.04
N CYS A 192 -5.20 -1.97 -1.86
CA CYS A 192 -4.60 -0.64 -1.71
C CYS A 192 -3.07 -0.69 -1.79
N ARG A 193 -2.49 0.17 -2.64
CA ARG A 193 -1.08 0.51 -2.66
C ARG A 193 -0.91 1.95 -3.18
N PRO A 194 -0.27 2.86 -2.39
CA PRO A 194 0.35 2.67 -1.05
C PRO A 194 -0.64 2.19 0.02
N PRO A 195 -0.13 1.58 1.12
CA PRO A 195 -0.96 1.25 2.28
C PRO A 195 -1.40 2.51 3.03
N GLY A 196 -2.15 2.36 4.16
CA GLY A 196 -2.72 3.53 4.84
C GLY A 196 -2.70 3.49 6.37
N HIS A 197 -2.47 2.33 6.97
CA HIS A 197 -2.70 2.09 8.39
C HIS A 197 -1.76 2.84 9.37
N HIS A 198 -0.63 3.35 8.90
CA HIS A 198 0.27 4.19 9.69
C HIS A 198 -0.03 5.70 9.59
N ALA A 199 -0.80 6.13 8.60
CA ALA A 199 -1.12 7.53 8.43
C ALA A 199 -2.05 8.03 9.55
N GLY A 200 -1.65 9.11 10.23
CA GLY A 200 -2.44 9.76 11.26
C GLY A 200 -3.20 10.98 10.73
N ALA A 201 -3.88 11.70 11.60
CA ALA A 201 -4.72 12.83 11.20
C ALA A 201 -3.95 13.92 10.43
N GLY A 202 -2.68 14.15 10.75
CA GLY A 202 -1.88 15.21 10.11
C GLY A 202 -0.47 14.77 9.72
N PHE A 203 -0.25 13.45 9.53
CA PHE A 203 1.08 12.95 9.20
C PHE A 203 1.06 11.63 8.45
N MET A 204 2.13 11.37 7.73
CA MET A 204 2.47 10.16 6.97
C MET A 204 3.69 9.47 7.57
N GLY A 205 3.89 8.20 7.26
CA GLY A 205 5.05 7.40 7.66
C GLY A 205 4.81 5.92 7.42
N GLY A 206 5.83 5.08 7.52
CA GLY A 206 5.71 3.64 7.31
C GLY A 206 5.06 3.28 5.97
N TYR A 207 5.44 3.95 4.89
CA TYR A 207 4.88 3.83 3.53
C TYR A 207 3.41 4.28 3.38
N CYS A 208 2.81 4.90 4.40
CA CYS A 208 1.38 5.26 4.43
C CYS A 208 1.19 6.78 4.33
N TYR A 209 0.26 7.22 3.48
CA TYR A 209 -0.03 8.62 3.21
C TYR A 209 -1.46 9.00 3.61
N ILE A 210 -2.46 8.28 3.16
CA ILE A 210 -3.87 8.44 3.56
C ILE A 210 -4.28 7.16 4.30
N ASN A 211 -4.98 7.28 5.40
CA ASN A 211 -5.49 6.14 6.16
C ASN A 211 -6.72 5.55 5.45
N ASN A 212 -6.45 4.69 4.48
CA ASN A 212 -7.45 4.12 3.58
C ASN A 212 -8.58 3.40 4.31
N ILE A 213 -8.31 2.76 5.47
CA ILE A 213 -9.32 2.06 6.27
C ILE A 213 -10.22 3.06 7.00
N ALA A 214 -9.62 4.15 7.51
CA ALA A 214 -10.38 5.13 8.28
C ALA A 214 -11.27 6.01 7.38
N VAL A 215 -10.93 6.17 6.08
CA VAL A 215 -11.75 6.96 5.14
C VAL A 215 -12.86 6.15 4.48
N ALA A 216 -12.74 4.82 4.43
CA ALA A 216 -13.74 3.90 3.87
C ALA A 216 -14.86 3.61 4.86
#